data_97b4f1baf3ad9e9aabf5c4a1673b9e43
#
_entry.id   97b4f1baf3ad9e9aabf5c4a1673b9e43
#
_cell.length_a   1.000
_cell.length_b   1.000
_cell.length_c   1.000
_cell.angle_alpha   90.00
_cell.angle_beta   90.00
_cell.angle_gamma   90.00
#
_symmetry.space_group_name_H-M   'P 1'
#
loop_
_entity.id
_entity.type
_entity.pdbx_description
1 polymer ?
#
loop_
_entity_poly.entity_id
_entity_poly.type
_entity_poly.pdbx_seq_one_letter_code
_entity_poly.pdbx_strand_id
1 'polypeptide(L)'
;MRATQPRGVVAAACLMTLLAVGQPTSAVDDVTLVDAARNQESPRVRALLDQNANANVRSADGSTALLWAAHWNDIAIADSLIRAHADPNIANDFGMTPLSRACTNGSAALVELLLKAGANPNARIATGETPIMTCASSGNVDAMRLLIARGADVNANEPSQNQDALMWAASERHPNVVRMLVEAGANPRAHTKKGFTALHFAAREGDIESVRQLLAAGVDINIKSLPDKAETKQDTNPSASGGRSASGTAAAAAAPRGPGYQATISEGSTPLLVATMRGHVPLALFLLEQGADPNVIDAGLTPLHWASGTWEGGVANPVYGFSEPMSGIPNRQQKIALVTSLLAHGANPNARMTKRPPGFQGLGGGYEDAPGATPFLLACAADDVEMMRLLVTAGADPTLVTETKTTAVMAASGLNRLIGESPITEAQALAAVTFLIELGADAKGATTIGENALFGAAYRGWNTLLELLIEKGADVNAVSKANITPWLAASGYGDRLGGVLYNKEGAEILLRHGADPKLGKPCQAQVRCK
;
A
#
# COMPACT_ATOMS: atom_id res chain seq x y z
N MET A 1 48.41 -89.50 -35.23
CA MET A 1 48.47 -90.07 -36.61
C MET A 1 47.69 -89.14 -37.55
N ARG A 2 48.35 -88.60 -38.52
CA ARG A 2 47.95 -88.19 -39.89
C ARG A 2 46.73 -87.30 -40.03
N ALA A 3 46.94 -86.02 -40.39
CA ALA A 3 47.15 -85.55 -41.79
C ALA A 3 45.80 -85.58 -42.55
N THR A 4 45.29 -84.56 -43.21
CA THR A 4 45.86 -83.64 -44.23
C THR A 4 44.79 -82.62 -44.66
N GLN A 5 45.26 -81.44 -45.04
CA GLN A 5 44.57 -80.44 -45.87
C GLN A 5 44.25 -81.01 -47.31
N PRO A 6 43.64 -80.28 -48.30
CA PRO A 6 43.40 -78.81 -48.41
C PRO A 6 42.16 -78.40 -49.33
N ARG A 7 41.98 -77.06 -49.46
CA ARG A 7 41.62 -76.22 -50.59
C ARG A 7 40.18 -76.10 -51.11
N GLY A 8 39.77 -74.86 -51.27
CA GLY A 8 38.75 -74.42 -52.18
C GLY A 8 38.28 -72.96 -52.00
N VAL A 9 38.95 -72.00 -52.69
CA VAL A 9 38.54 -70.62 -52.78
C VAL A 9 37.37 -70.46 -53.71
N VAL A 10 36.28 -69.79 -53.31
CA VAL A 10 35.37 -69.07 -54.22
C VAL A 10 34.98 -67.75 -53.58
N ALA A 11 35.42 -66.66 -54.22
CA ALA A 11 35.01 -65.31 -53.91
C ALA A 11 33.60 -65.06 -54.45
N ALA A 12 32.69 -64.64 -53.59
CA ALA A 12 31.42 -64.04 -53.99
C ALA A 12 31.37 -62.62 -53.39
N ALA A 13 31.50 -61.65 -54.30
CA ALA A 13 31.30 -60.21 -53.96
C ALA A 13 29.81 -59.96 -53.79
N CYS A 14 29.39 -59.72 -52.53
CA CYS A 14 28.07 -59.14 -52.23
C CYS A 14 28.23 -57.62 -52.13
N LEU A 15 27.62 -56.93 -53.10
CA LEU A 15 27.36 -55.50 -53.07
C LEU A 15 26.39 -55.22 -51.88
N MET A 16 26.88 -54.71 -50.76
CA MET A 16 26.00 -54.11 -49.75
C MET A 16 25.71 -52.68 -50.17
N THR A 17 24.53 -52.45 -50.69
CA THR A 17 23.88 -51.13 -50.74
C THR A 17 23.59 -50.71 -49.32
N LEU A 18 24.39 -49.74 -48.78
CA LEU A 18 24.04 -49.01 -47.56
C LEU A 18 22.80 -48.17 -47.87
N LEU A 19 21.65 -48.68 -47.47
CA LEU A 19 20.48 -47.85 -47.19
C LEU A 19 20.86 -47.00 -45.96
N ALA A 20 21.19 -45.74 -46.17
CA ALA A 20 21.21 -44.73 -45.11
C ALA A 20 19.79 -44.61 -44.60
N VAL A 21 19.46 -45.38 -43.55
CA VAL A 21 18.32 -45.12 -42.72
C VAL A 21 18.64 -43.82 -42.01
N GLY A 22 18.04 -42.74 -42.46
CA GLY A 22 18.06 -41.49 -41.73
C GLY A 22 17.56 -41.75 -40.30
N GLN A 23 18.47 -41.64 -39.34
CA GLN A 23 18.07 -41.68 -37.95
C GLN A 23 17.15 -40.49 -37.68
N PRO A 24 16.05 -40.66 -36.95
CA PRO A 24 15.26 -39.53 -36.54
C PRO A 24 16.14 -38.67 -35.59
N THR A 25 16.65 -37.59 -36.12
CA THR A 25 17.21 -36.51 -35.29
C THR A 25 16.02 -35.94 -34.54
N SER A 26 15.81 -36.37 -33.28
CA SER A 26 14.69 -35.80 -32.63
C SER A 26 14.88 -35.39 -31.20
N ALA A 27 14.40 -35.32 -30.31
CA ALA A 27 14.27 -34.98 -28.88
C ALA A 27 15.49 -34.34 -28.22
N VAL A 28 16.73 -34.68 -28.55
CA VAL A 28 17.93 -34.14 -27.90
C VAL A 28 18.36 -32.79 -28.49
N ASP A 29 18.19 -32.61 -29.81
CA ASP A 29 18.57 -31.34 -30.49
C ASP A 29 17.56 -30.22 -30.23
N ASP A 30 16.30 -30.57 -30.01
CA ASP A 30 15.20 -29.65 -29.80
C ASP A 30 15.24 -28.95 -28.43
N VAL A 31 15.59 -29.68 -27.35
CA VAL A 31 15.79 -29.10 -26.03
C VAL A 31 17.01 -28.19 -26.01
N THR A 32 18.04 -28.50 -26.83
CA THR A 32 19.24 -27.66 -26.95
C THR A 32 18.97 -26.29 -27.56
N LEU A 33 17.95 -26.12 -28.41
CA LEU A 33 17.56 -24.81 -28.95
C LEU A 33 17.00 -23.89 -27.85
N VAL A 34 16.13 -24.43 -26.99
CA VAL A 34 15.58 -23.67 -25.86
C VAL A 34 16.69 -23.30 -24.86
N ASP A 35 17.59 -24.23 -24.57
CA ASP A 35 18.71 -23.98 -23.65
C ASP A 35 19.70 -22.96 -24.23
N ALA A 36 20.00 -23.03 -25.52
CA ALA A 36 20.83 -22.03 -26.18
C ALA A 36 20.22 -20.62 -26.14
N ALA A 37 18.90 -20.51 -26.34
CA ALA A 37 18.18 -19.25 -26.20
C ALA A 37 18.14 -18.76 -24.74
N ARG A 38 17.90 -19.66 -23.78
CA ARG A 38 17.94 -19.35 -22.34
C ARG A 38 19.31 -18.80 -21.92
N ASN A 39 20.39 -19.40 -22.40
CA ASN A 39 21.76 -19.02 -22.08
C ASN A 39 22.31 -17.86 -22.92
N GLN A 40 21.51 -17.27 -23.80
CA GLN A 40 21.89 -16.18 -24.69
C GLN A 40 23.02 -16.58 -25.69
N GLU A 41 23.07 -17.85 -26.07
CA GLU A 41 24.06 -18.38 -27.01
C GLU A 41 23.60 -18.13 -28.47
N SER A 42 23.48 -16.86 -28.88
CA SER A 42 22.92 -16.46 -30.18
C SER A 42 23.56 -17.15 -31.40
N PRO A 43 24.91 -17.39 -31.46
CA PRO A 43 25.51 -18.15 -32.56
C PRO A 43 25.02 -19.61 -32.61
N ARG A 44 24.82 -20.24 -31.45
CA ARG A 44 24.34 -21.62 -31.35
C ARG A 44 22.87 -21.73 -31.75
N VAL A 45 22.03 -20.77 -31.33
CA VAL A 45 20.64 -20.71 -31.77
C VAL A 45 20.57 -20.69 -33.30
N ARG A 46 21.34 -19.83 -33.98
CA ARG A 46 21.37 -19.75 -35.43
C ARG A 46 21.83 -21.07 -36.07
N ALA A 47 22.93 -21.63 -35.55
CA ALA A 47 23.45 -22.91 -36.10
C ALA A 47 22.43 -24.06 -35.97
N LEU A 48 21.66 -24.13 -34.89
CA LEU A 48 20.61 -25.12 -34.71
C LEU A 48 19.43 -24.88 -35.69
N LEU A 49 19.04 -23.61 -35.90
CA LEU A 49 17.99 -23.26 -36.86
C LEU A 49 18.43 -23.58 -38.31
N ASP A 50 19.68 -23.37 -38.68
CA ASP A 50 20.24 -23.74 -39.98
C ASP A 50 20.23 -25.27 -40.20
N GLN A 51 20.22 -26.05 -39.10
CA GLN A 51 20.04 -27.52 -39.12
C GLN A 51 18.58 -27.95 -39.09
N ASN A 52 17.64 -27.01 -39.24
CA ASN A 52 16.19 -27.23 -39.18
C ASN A 52 15.69 -27.75 -37.83
N ALA A 53 16.30 -27.32 -36.73
CA ALA A 53 15.76 -27.58 -35.39
C ALA A 53 14.33 -27.01 -35.29
N ASN A 54 13.44 -27.74 -34.62
CA ASN A 54 12.04 -27.31 -34.44
C ASN A 54 11.98 -26.09 -33.49
N ALA A 55 11.59 -24.94 -34.05
CA ALA A 55 11.53 -23.67 -33.31
C ALA A 55 10.41 -23.64 -32.23
N ASN A 56 9.49 -24.61 -32.24
CA ASN A 56 8.31 -24.68 -31.35
C ASN A 56 8.47 -25.68 -30.21
N VAL A 57 9.67 -26.21 -30.00
CA VAL A 57 9.94 -27.12 -28.87
C VAL A 57 9.79 -26.40 -27.57
N ARG A 58 9.25 -27.12 -26.60
CA ARG A 58 8.99 -26.61 -25.24
C ARG A 58 9.92 -27.27 -24.23
N SER A 59 10.51 -26.50 -23.33
CA SER A 59 11.20 -27.00 -22.14
C SER A 59 10.21 -27.60 -21.12
N ALA A 60 10.73 -28.15 -20.03
CA ALA A 60 9.93 -28.76 -18.98
C ALA A 60 8.92 -27.81 -18.30
N ASP A 61 9.17 -26.49 -18.32
CA ASP A 61 8.27 -25.45 -17.84
C ASP A 61 7.37 -24.88 -18.94
N GLY A 62 7.34 -25.53 -20.11
CA GLY A 62 6.58 -25.11 -21.27
C GLY A 62 7.17 -23.94 -22.06
N SER A 63 8.33 -23.39 -21.67
CA SER A 63 8.94 -22.25 -22.35
C SER A 63 9.53 -22.64 -23.70
N THR A 64 9.44 -21.73 -24.70
CA THR A 64 10.05 -21.87 -26.02
C THR A 64 11.30 -21.02 -26.17
N ALA A 65 12.09 -21.27 -27.20
CA ALA A 65 13.25 -20.41 -27.54
C ALA A 65 12.81 -18.96 -27.81
N LEU A 66 11.65 -18.75 -28.45
CA LEU A 66 11.09 -17.41 -28.72
C LEU A 66 10.68 -16.69 -27.41
N LEU A 67 10.15 -17.42 -26.43
CA LEU A 67 9.84 -16.84 -25.11
C LEU A 67 11.11 -16.37 -24.40
N TRP A 68 12.22 -17.15 -24.49
CA TRP A 68 13.50 -16.75 -23.92
C TRP A 68 14.15 -15.59 -24.69
N ALA A 69 14.08 -15.57 -26.03
CA ALA A 69 14.52 -14.42 -26.82
C ALA A 69 13.75 -13.14 -26.42
N ALA A 70 12.43 -13.27 -26.20
CA ALA A 70 11.61 -12.17 -25.69
C ALA A 70 12.00 -11.77 -24.25
N HIS A 71 12.33 -12.72 -23.39
CA HIS A 71 12.79 -12.43 -22.01
C HIS A 71 14.07 -11.59 -21.99
N TRP A 72 15.03 -11.91 -22.85
CA TRP A 72 16.30 -11.19 -22.95
C TRP A 72 16.22 -9.96 -23.86
N ASN A 73 15.07 -9.68 -24.45
CA ASN A 73 14.88 -8.63 -25.45
C ASN A 73 15.83 -8.77 -26.64
N ASP A 74 16.16 -10.01 -27.04
CA ASP A 74 17.01 -10.29 -28.21
C ASP A 74 16.15 -10.32 -29.48
N ILE A 75 16.00 -9.12 -30.08
CA ILE A 75 15.19 -8.92 -31.29
C ILE A 75 15.76 -9.74 -32.48
N ALA A 76 17.09 -9.87 -32.58
CA ALA A 76 17.73 -10.56 -33.69
C ALA A 76 17.48 -12.07 -33.62
N ILE A 77 17.51 -12.66 -32.44
CA ILE A 77 17.17 -14.07 -32.24
C ILE A 77 15.66 -14.30 -32.39
N ALA A 78 14.82 -13.39 -31.85
CA ALA A 78 13.38 -13.47 -32.04
C ALA A 78 12.98 -13.45 -33.52
N ASP A 79 13.59 -12.56 -34.33
CA ASP A 79 13.39 -12.50 -35.79
C ASP A 79 13.83 -13.80 -36.49
N SER A 80 14.99 -14.34 -36.12
CA SER A 80 15.50 -15.61 -36.66
C SER A 80 14.56 -16.77 -36.35
N LEU A 81 14.04 -16.86 -35.13
CA LEU A 81 13.09 -17.87 -34.69
C LEU A 81 11.74 -17.75 -35.43
N ILE A 82 11.23 -16.51 -35.59
CA ILE A 82 9.98 -16.25 -36.33
C ILE A 82 10.13 -16.65 -37.79
N ARG A 83 11.27 -16.37 -38.46
CA ARG A 83 11.55 -16.83 -39.81
C ARG A 83 11.62 -18.36 -39.91
N ALA A 84 12.04 -19.02 -38.84
CA ALA A 84 12.03 -20.48 -38.72
C ALA A 84 10.65 -21.03 -38.23
N HIS A 85 9.59 -20.25 -38.40
CA HIS A 85 8.20 -20.59 -38.06
C HIS A 85 7.93 -20.85 -36.59
N ALA A 86 8.64 -20.16 -35.68
CA ALA A 86 8.26 -20.12 -34.27
C ALA A 86 6.87 -19.50 -34.13
N ASP A 87 5.97 -20.18 -33.42
CA ASP A 87 4.63 -19.68 -33.10
C ASP A 87 4.72 -18.66 -31.93
N PRO A 88 4.37 -17.39 -32.16
CA PRO A 88 4.44 -16.34 -31.10
C PRO A 88 3.36 -16.49 -30.04
N ASN A 89 2.45 -17.44 -30.14
CA ASN A 89 1.34 -17.66 -29.22
C ASN A 89 1.58 -18.82 -28.24
N ILE A 90 2.65 -19.57 -28.37
CA ILE A 90 2.98 -20.63 -27.42
C ILE A 90 3.31 -19.99 -26.08
N ALA A 91 2.49 -20.29 -25.09
CA ALA A 91 2.67 -19.87 -23.71
C ALA A 91 3.36 -20.97 -22.89
N ASN A 92 4.11 -20.59 -21.89
CA ASN A 92 4.61 -21.53 -20.89
C ASN A 92 3.51 -21.95 -19.90
N ASP A 93 3.85 -22.77 -18.90
CA ASP A 93 2.89 -23.30 -17.92
C ASP A 93 2.26 -22.23 -17.01
N PHE A 94 2.85 -21.02 -16.98
CA PHE A 94 2.30 -19.84 -16.33
C PHE A 94 1.43 -18.98 -17.25
N GLY A 95 1.17 -19.43 -18.49
CA GLY A 95 0.46 -18.66 -19.50
C GLY A 95 1.26 -17.52 -20.12
N MET A 96 2.55 -17.38 -19.78
CA MET A 96 3.40 -16.30 -20.29
C MET A 96 3.72 -16.52 -21.77
N THR A 97 3.35 -15.55 -22.61
CA THR A 97 3.65 -15.52 -24.05
C THR A 97 4.87 -14.64 -24.35
N PRO A 98 5.53 -14.81 -25.50
CA PRO A 98 6.56 -13.88 -25.96
C PRO A 98 6.10 -12.41 -25.96
N LEU A 99 4.85 -12.14 -26.35
CA LEU A 99 4.27 -10.79 -26.38
C LEU A 99 4.12 -10.20 -24.96
N SER A 100 3.62 -10.98 -24.01
CA SER A 100 3.55 -10.53 -22.60
C SER A 100 4.92 -10.19 -22.05
N ARG A 101 5.95 -10.98 -22.42
CA ARG A 101 7.32 -10.74 -22.00
C ARG A 101 7.93 -9.49 -22.66
N ALA A 102 7.66 -9.27 -23.94
CA ALA A 102 8.08 -8.05 -24.65
C ALA A 102 7.46 -6.79 -24.02
N CYS A 103 6.20 -6.87 -23.58
CA CYS A 103 5.52 -5.80 -22.85
C CYS A 103 6.18 -5.54 -21.48
N THR A 104 6.54 -6.58 -20.72
CA THR A 104 7.27 -6.44 -19.44
C THR A 104 8.58 -5.66 -19.63
N ASN A 105 9.29 -5.92 -20.72
CA ASN A 105 10.54 -5.24 -21.05
C ASN A 105 10.34 -3.84 -21.64
N GLY A 106 9.10 -3.43 -21.93
CA GLY A 106 8.81 -2.19 -22.61
C GLY A 106 9.41 -2.09 -24.01
N SER A 107 9.58 -3.20 -24.71
CA SER A 107 10.26 -3.24 -26.02
C SER A 107 9.26 -3.08 -27.18
N ALA A 108 9.08 -1.85 -27.64
CA ALA A 108 8.19 -1.58 -28.77
C ALA A 108 8.61 -2.34 -30.05
N ALA A 109 9.91 -2.43 -30.33
CA ALA A 109 10.41 -3.14 -31.51
C ALA A 109 10.10 -4.65 -31.46
N LEU A 110 10.22 -5.27 -30.29
CA LEU A 110 9.89 -6.69 -30.13
C LEU A 110 8.35 -6.90 -30.15
N VAL A 111 7.58 -6.00 -29.54
CA VAL A 111 6.12 -5.98 -29.61
C VAL A 111 5.66 -5.90 -31.08
N GLU A 112 6.25 -4.99 -31.87
CA GLU A 112 5.94 -4.87 -33.30
C GLU A 112 6.25 -6.14 -34.06
N LEU A 113 7.42 -6.73 -33.84
CA LEU A 113 7.89 -7.96 -34.50
C LEU A 113 6.90 -9.12 -34.23
N LEU A 114 6.56 -9.32 -32.95
CA LEU A 114 5.65 -10.39 -32.53
C LEU A 114 4.22 -10.19 -33.04
N LEU A 115 3.70 -8.96 -33.01
CA LEU A 115 2.37 -8.65 -33.55
C LEU A 115 2.32 -8.81 -35.07
N LYS A 116 3.39 -8.51 -35.81
CA LYS A 116 3.50 -8.80 -37.24
C LYS A 116 3.52 -10.32 -37.52
N ALA A 117 4.10 -11.11 -36.64
CA ALA A 117 4.14 -12.56 -36.69
C ALA A 117 2.81 -13.22 -36.26
N GLY A 118 1.79 -12.46 -35.87
CA GLY A 118 0.47 -12.98 -35.49
C GLY A 118 0.30 -13.29 -34.02
N ALA A 119 1.11 -12.67 -33.13
CA ALA A 119 0.88 -12.78 -31.71
C ALA A 119 -0.49 -12.21 -31.32
N ASN A 120 -1.21 -12.93 -30.46
CA ASN A 120 -2.53 -12.52 -29.96
C ASN A 120 -2.38 -11.37 -28.94
N PRO A 121 -2.87 -10.14 -29.24
CA PRO A 121 -2.77 -8.99 -28.35
C PRO A 121 -3.62 -9.14 -27.07
N ASN A 122 -4.53 -10.13 -27.03
CA ASN A 122 -5.44 -10.38 -25.91
C ASN A 122 -5.14 -11.68 -25.16
N ALA A 123 -3.97 -12.30 -25.39
CA ALA A 123 -3.57 -13.50 -24.68
C ALA A 123 -3.47 -13.23 -23.17
N ARG A 124 -4.12 -14.08 -22.36
CA ARG A 124 -4.10 -13.93 -20.89
C ARG A 124 -3.06 -14.86 -20.27
N ILE A 125 -2.29 -14.35 -19.35
CA ILE A 125 -1.45 -15.20 -18.50
C ILE A 125 -2.30 -15.87 -17.40
N ALA A 126 -1.70 -16.79 -16.62
CA ALA A 126 -2.43 -17.57 -15.61
C ALA A 126 -3.15 -16.71 -14.55
N THR A 127 -2.65 -15.52 -14.25
CA THR A 127 -3.27 -14.55 -13.35
C THR A 127 -4.37 -13.70 -13.98
N GLY A 128 -4.57 -13.86 -15.29
CA GLY A 128 -5.61 -13.18 -16.07
C GLY A 128 -5.19 -11.85 -16.71
N GLU A 129 -3.97 -11.43 -16.50
CA GLU A 129 -3.42 -10.20 -17.09
C GLU A 129 -3.25 -10.34 -18.61
N THR A 130 -3.40 -9.24 -19.31
CA THR A 130 -3.24 -9.15 -20.77
C THR A 130 -2.00 -8.35 -21.16
N PRO A 131 -1.47 -8.49 -22.40
CA PRO A 131 -0.33 -7.69 -22.84
C PRO A 131 -0.53 -6.19 -22.69
N ILE A 132 -1.74 -5.67 -22.90
CA ILE A 132 -2.00 -4.23 -22.75
C ILE A 132 -1.84 -3.75 -21.31
N MET A 133 -2.22 -4.55 -20.30
CA MET A 133 -1.97 -4.22 -18.87
C MET A 133 -0.49 -4.18 -18.58
N THR A 134 0.25 -5.20 -19.01
CA THR A 134 1.70 -5.29 -18.81
C THR A 134 2.45 -4.14 -19.51
N CYS A 135 2.08 -3.82 -20.75
CA CYS A 135 2.64 -2.68 -21.46
C CYS A 135 2.26 -1.33 -20.82
N ALA A 136 1.07 -1.22 -20.24
CA ALA A 136 0.64 -0.01 -19.50
C ALA A 136 1.51 0.22 -18.27
N SER A 137 1.86 -0.85 -17.55
CA SER A 137 2.79 -0.79 -16.41
C SER A 137 4.22 -0.39 -16.82
N SER A 138 4.69 -0.80 -18.01
CA SER A 138 6.01 -0.41 -18.49
C SER A 138 6.11 1.03 -19.00
N GLY A 139 4.98 1.68 -19.25
CA GLY A 139 4.90 3.06 -19.71
C GLY A 139 5.30 3.29 -21.17
N ASN A 140 5.51 2.24 -21.95
CA ASN A 140 5.95 2.39 -23.34
C ASN A 140 4.79 2.76 -24.27
N VAL A 141 4.74 4.03 -24.65
CA VAL A 141 3.68 4.61 -25.51
C VAL A 141 3.63 3.96 -26.89
N ASP A 142 4.79 3.63 -27.48
CA ASP A 142 4.82 3.04 -28.84
C ASP A 142 4.34 1.59 -28.81
N ALA A 143 4.71 0.80 -27.81
CA ALA A 143 4.18 -0.54 -27.60
C ALA A 143 2.66 -0.52 -27.39
N MET A 144 2.17 0.43 -26.58
CA MET A 144 0.72 0.64 -26.36
C MET A 144 -0.01 0.94 -27.67
N ARG A 145 0.53 1.86 -28.49
CA ARG A 145 -0.05 2.22 -29.79
C ARG A 145 -0.15 1.00 -30.71
N LEU A 146 0.89 0.18 -30.74
CA LEU A 146 0.92 -1.03 -31.56
C LEU A 146 -0.13 -2.07 -31.10
N LEU A 147 -0.27 -2.27 -29.80
CA LEU A 147 -1.29 -3.18 -29.23
C LEU A 147 -2.70 -2.72 -29.57
N ILE A 148 -3.00 -1.43 -29.33
CA ILE A 148 -4.32 -0.84 -29.63
C ILE A 148 -4.63 -0.97 -31.13
N ALA A 149 -3.68 -0.66 -32.01
CA ALA A 149 -3.84 -0.78 -33.46
C ALA A 149 -4.07 -2.23 -33.94
N ARG A 150 -3.68 -3.23 -33.12
CA ARG A 150 -3.89 -4.66 -33.39
C ARG A 150 -5.08 -5.24 -32.64
N GLY A 151 -5.97 -4.41 -32.09
CA GLY A 151 -7.22 -4.84 -31.48
C GLY A 151 -7.05 -5.38 -30.05
N ALA A 152 -6.07 -4.88 -29.28
CA ALA A 152 -6.03 -5.13 -27.85
C ALA A 152 -7.28 -4.54 -27.18
N ASP A 153 -7.91 -5.32 -26.32
CA ASP A 153 -9.06 -4.87 -25.53
C ASP A 153 -8.58 -3.95 -24.41
N VAL A 154 -8.83 -2.65 -24.59
CA VAL A 154 -8.43 -1.61 -23.64
C VAL A 154 -9.19 -1.66 -22.31
N ASN A 155 -10.34 -2.38 -22.29
CA ASN A 155 -11.19 -2.56 -21.13
C ASN A 155 -11.06 -3.96 -20.50
N ALA A 156 -10.13 -4.77 -20.98
CA ALA A 156 -9.82 -6.03 -20.34
C ALA A 156 -9.42 -5.80 -18.87
N ASN A 157 -9.87 -6.67 -17.97
CA ASN A 157 -9.52 -6.65 -16.56
C ASN A 157 -8.99 -8.01 -16.10
N GLU A 158 -8.14 -8.01 -15.08
CA GLU A 158 -7.72 -9.23 -14.41
C GLU A 158 -8.73 -9.63 -13.32
N PRO A 159 -8.98 -10.95 -13.11
CA PRO A 159 -10.09 -11.42 -12.28
C PRO A 159 -9.84 -11.29 -10.76
N SER A 160 -8.59 -11.12 -10.30
CA SER A 160 -8.27 -11.14 -8.86
C SER A 160 -8.76 -9.88 -8.17
N GLN A 161 -8.45 -8.70 -8.72
CA GLN A 161 -8.81 -7.38 -8.20
C GLN A 161 -9.71 -6.56 -9.13
N ASN A 162 -9.98 -7.04 -10.33
CA ASN A 162 -10.70 -6.32 -11.38
C ASN A 162 -9.95 -5.07 -11.87
N GLN A 163 -8.61 -5.13 -11.87
CA GLN A 163 -7.80 -4.04 -12.40
C GLN A 163 -7.69 -4.11 -13.91
N ASP A 164 -7.62 -2.95 -14.56
CA ASP A 164 -7.43 -2.77 -15.99
C ASP A 164 -6.12 -2.05 -16.33
N ALA A 165 -5.83 -1.89 -17.63
CA ALA A 165 -4.63 -1.22 -18.10
C ALA A 165 -4.55 0.26 -17.66
N LEU A 166 -5.69 0.95 -17.53
CA LEU A 166 -5.74 2.36 -17.12
C LEU A 166 -5.32 2.53 -15.65
N MET A 167 -5.76 1.62 -14.78
CA MET A 167 -5.36 1.58 -13.37
C MET A 167 -3.87 1.29 -13.22
N TRP A 168 -3.32 0.37 -14.05
CA TRP A 168 -1.90 0.05 -14.03
C TRP A 168 -1.04 1.24 -14.49
N ALA A 169 -1.43 1.91 -15.58
CA ALA A 169 -0.76 3.12 -16.05
C ALA A 169 -0.76 4.23 -14.99
N ALA A 170 -1.89 4.43 -14.31
CA ALA A 170 -2.04 5.45 -13.27
C ALA A 170 -1.20 5.12 -12.03
N SER A 171 -1.08 3.84 -11.65
CA SER A 171 -0.29 3.42 -10.49
C SER A 171 1.22 3.49 -10.71
N GLU A 172 1.66 3.43 -11.96
CA GLU A 172 3.07 3.51 -12.34
C GLU A 172 3.48 4.92 -12.83
N ARG A 173 2.58 5.90 -12.71
CA ARG A 173 2.80 7.30 -13.07
C ARG A 173 3.15 7.50 -14.55
N HIS A 174 2.35 6.89 -15.44
CA HIS A 174 2.50 6.97 -16.89
C HIS A 174 1.40 7.83 -17.53
N PRO A 175 1.37 9.17 -17.36
CA PRO A 175 0.28 10.02 -17.82
C PRO A 175 0.06 10.00 -19.34
N ASN A 176 1.10 9.78 -20.14
CA ASN A 176 0.96 9.66 -21.58
C ASN A 176 0.23 8.36 -21.98
N VAL A 177 0.44 7.27 -21.23
CA VAL A 177 -0.30 6.01 -21.42
C VAL A 177 -1.73 6.16 -20.95
N VAL A 178 -1.96 6.83 -19.79
CA VAL A 178 -3.31 7.18 -19.30
C VAL A 178 -4.10 7.92 -20.37
N ARG A 179 -3.53 8.99 -20.94
CA ARG A 179 -4.15 9.75 -22.02
C ARG A 179 -4.48 8.87 -23.23
N MET A 180 -3.52 8.08 -23.68
CA MET A 180 -3.70 7.20 -24.85
C MET A 180 -4.80 6.17 -24.63
N LEU A 181 -4.88 5.55 -23.44
CA LEU A 181 -5.92 4.58 -23.12
C LEU A 181 -7.31 5.24 -23.10
N VAL A 182 -7.43 6.45 -22.52
CA VAL A 182 -8.67 7.21 -22.52
C VAL A 182 -9.11 7.56 -23.96
N GLU A 183 -8.18 8.04 -24.79
CA GLU A 183 -8.43 8.35 -26.22
C GLU A 183 -8.83 7.08 -27.00
N ALA A 184 -8.34 5.90 -26.62
CA ALA A 184 -8.68 4.62 -27.22
C ALA A 184 -10.00 4.01 -26.68
N GLY A 185 -10.72 4.71 -25.78
CA GLY A 185 -12.02 4.27 -25.25
C GLY A 185 -11.93 3.39 -23.99
N ALA A 186 -10.84 3.44 -23.25
CA ALA A 186 -10.81 2.85 -21.92
C ALA A 186 -11.83 3.55 -20.99
N ASN A 187 -12.54 2.77 -20.17
CA ASN A 187 -13.53 3.30 -19.24
C ASN A 187 -12.84 3.96 -18.02
N PRO A 188 -12.81 5.30 -17.93
CA PRO A 188 -12.11 5.96 -16.84
C PRO A 188 -12.82 5.84 -15.48
N ARG A 189 -14.06 5.30 -15.46
CA ARG A 189 -14.86 5.03 -14.26
C ARG A 189 -14.83 3.56 -13.85
N ALA A 190 -14.08 2.71 -14.55
CA ALA A 190 -13.86 1.34 -14.14
C ALA A 190 -13.28 1.29 -12.72
N HIS A 191 -13.65 0.29 -11.95
CA HIS A 191 -13.22 0.18 -10.57
C HIS A 191 -12.81 -1.24 -10.20
N THR A 192 -11.88 -1.35 -9.27
CA THR A 192 -11.50 -2.59 -8.61
C THR A 192 -12.66 -3.17 -7.81
N LYS A 193 -12.55 -4.41 -7.33
CA LYS A 193 -13.52 -5.02 -6.41
C LYS A 193 -13.78 -4.17 -5.16
N LYS A 194 -12.78 -3.41 -4.72
CA LYS A 194 -12.88 -2.48 -3.57
C LYS A 194 -13.23 -1.04 -3.98
N GLY A 195 -13.69 -0.82 -5.21
CA GLY A 195 -14.17 0.46 -5.70
C GLY A 195 -13.10 1.51 -6.01
N PHE A 196 -11.81 1.12 -6.07
CA PHE A 196 -10.76 2.06 -6.48
C PHE A 196 -10.74 2.20 -8.00
N THR A 197 -10.67 3.45 -8.47
CA THR A 197 -10.56 3.81 -9.88
C THR A 197 -9.13 4.24 -10.23
N ALA A 198 -8.82 4.41 -11.51
CA ALA A 198 -7.55 4.96 -11.96
C ALA A 198 -7.22 6.33 -11.28
N LEU A 199 -8.25 7.15 -10.97
CA LEU A 199 -8.07 8.43 -10.27
C LEU A 199 -7.56 8.23 -8.82
N HIS A 200 -8.01 7.20 -8.11
CA HIS A 200 -7.48 6.87 -6.79
C HIS A 200 -6.02 6.40 -6.85
N PHE A 201 -5.66 5.61 -7.88
CA PHE A 201 -4.27 5.17 -8.08
C PHE A 201 -3.36 6.36 -8.41
N ALA A 202 -3.77 7.26 -9.32
CA ALA A 202 -3.02 8.47 -9.61
C ALA A 202 -2.88 9.38 -8.38
N ALA A 203 -3.93 9.48 -7.55
CA ALA A 203 -3.90 10.25 -6.30
C ALA A 203 -2.95 9.64 -5.26
N ARG A 204 -2.91 8.30 -5.18
CA ARG A 204 -1.99 7.57 -4.30
C ARG A 204 -0.53 7.81 -4.65
N GLU A 205 -0.22 7.91 -5.95
CA GLU A 205 1.14 8.12 -6.45
C GLU A 205 1.53 9.59 -6.59
N GLY A 206 0.58 10.52 -6.36
CA GLY A 206 0.83 11.96 -6.47
C GLY A 206 1.03 12.45 -7.91
N ASP A 207 0.52 11.72 -8.90
CA ASP A 207 0.68 12.05 -10.31
C ASP A 207 -0.39 13.03 -10.79
N ILE A 208 -0.06 14.34 -10.71
CA ILE A 208 -0.96 15.44 -11.11
C ILE A 208 -1.36 15.34 -12.58
N GLU A 209 -0.45 14.90 -13.46
CA GLU A 209 -0.76 14.87 -14.90
C GLU A 209 -1.74 13.75 -15.24
N SER A 210 -1.58 12.54 -14.66
CA SER A 210 -2.59 11.47 -14.78
C SER A 210 -3.94 11.90 -14.20
N VAL A 211 -3.95 12.58 -13.04
CA VAL A 211 -5.18 13.15 -12.45
C VAL A 211 -5.84 14.12 -13.43
N ARG A 212 -5.09 15.04 -14.03
CA ARG A 212 -5.59 16.01 -15.02
C ARG A 212 -6.24 15.33 -16.21
N GLN A 213 -5.61 14.28 -16.77
CA GLN A 213 -6.15 13.51 -17.90
C GLN A 213 -7.47 12.82 -17.53
N LEU A 214 -7.53 12.22 -16.34
CA LEU A 214 -8.73 11.51 -15.87
C LEU A 214 -9.89 12.48 -15.57
N LEU A 215 -9.63 13.66 -15.00
CA LEU A 215 -10.64 14.69 -14.79
C LEU A 215 -11.14 15.24 -16.14
N ALA A 216 -10.26 15.46 -17.11
CA ALA A 216 -10.63 15.88 -18.46
C ALA A 216 -11.50 14.82 -19.18
N ALA A 217 -11.33 13.53 -18.83
CA ALA A 217 -12.18 12.43 -19.30
C ALA A 217 -13.54 12.34 -18.56
N GLY A 218 -13.84 13.30 -17.66
CA GLY A 218 -15.12 13.41 -16.96
C GLY A 218 -15.27 12.46 -15.78
N VAL A 219 -14.17 12.03 -15.17
CA VAL A 219 -14.23 11.33 -13.87
C VAL A 219 -14.63 12.33 -12.79
N ASP A 220 -15.53 11.91 -11.91
CA ASP A 220 -15.93 12.71 -10.75
C ASP A 220 -14.73 12.89 -9.80
N ILE A 221 -14.36 14.14 -9.53
CA ILE A 221 -13.26 14.49 -8.64
C ILE A 221 -13.50 14.01 -7.20
N ASN A 222 -14.76 13.85 -6.80
CA ASN A 222 -15.20 13.40 -5.49
C ASN A 222 -15.59 11.91 -5.47
N ILE A 223 -15.22 11.16 -6.51
CA ILE A 223 -15.50 9.72 -6.58
C ILE A 223 -14.99 9.03 -5.32
N LYS A 224 -15.83 8.16 -4.75
CA LYS A 224 -15.51 7.43 -3.52
C LYS A 224 -15.14 5.99 -3.84
N SER A 225 -14.17 5.46 -3.12
CA SER A 225 -13.96 4.01 -3.08
C SER A 225 -15.18 3.33 -2.45
N LEU A 226 -15.66 2.24 -3.05
CA LEU A 226 -16.87 1.55 -2.61
C LEU A 226 -16.50 0.38 -1.69
N PRO A 227 -17.40 -0.01 -0.76
CA PRO A 227 -17.26 -1.25 0.00
C PRO A 227 -17.37 -2.45 -0.94
N ASP A 228 -16.56 -3.47 -0.68
CA ASP A 228 -16.68 -4.76 -1.37
C ASP A 228 -18.04 -5.39 -0.98
N LYS A 229 -18.98 -5.48 -1.93
CA LYS A 229 -20.32 -6.06 -1.68
C LYS A 229 -20.27 -7.58 -1.47
N ALA A 230 -19.11 -8.22 -1.54
CA ALA A 230 -19.00 -9.66 -1.68
C ALA A 230 -18.68 -10.44 -0.40
N GLU A 231 -18.35 -9.84 0.74
CA GLU A 231 -18.00 -10.61 1.95
C GLU A 231 -18.61 -10.08 3.25
N THR A 232 -19.95 -10.14 3.37
CA THR A 232 -20.60 -10.26 4.68
C THR A 232 -20.61 -11.73 5.14
N LYS A 233 -19.48 -12.41 5.09
CA LYS A 233 -19.20 -13.57 5.92
C LYS A 233 -18.17 -13.15 6.95
N GLN A 234 -18.68 -12.85 8.09
CA GLN A 234 -17.99 -12.67 9.35
C GLN A 234 -17.25 -13.99 9.64
N ASP A 235 -15.99 -14.08 9.20
CA ASP A 235 -15.08 -15.11 9.68
C ASP A 235 -14.70 -14.78 11.12
N THR A 236 -15.63 -15.11 12.02
CA THR A 236 -15.36 -15.26 13.45
C THR A 236 -14.59 -16.56 13.67
N ASN A 237 -13.31 -16.61 13.30
CA ASN A 237 -12.42 -17.66 13.78
C ASN A 237 -11.15 -17.04 14.35
N PRO A 238 -11.05 -16.86 15.68
CA PRO A 238 -9.88 -16.25 16.31
C PRO A 238 -8.74 -17.25 16.60
N SER A 239 -8.62 -18.35 15.85
CA SER A 239 -7.59 -19.36 16.14
C SER A 239 -6.94 -19.93 14.88
N ALA A 240 -6.10 -19.12 14.21
CA ALA A 240 -5.10 -19.64 13.29
C ALA A 240 -3.79 -18.84 13.38
N SER A 241 -3.27 -18.73 14.61
CA SER A 241 -1.85 -18.42 14.84
C SER A 241 -1.09 -19.74 14.89
N GLY A 242 -0.66 -20.25 13.76
CA GLY A 242 0.11 -21.47 13.64
C GLY A 242 1.09 -21.32 12.50
N GLY A 243 2.32 -20.92 12.85
CA GLY A 243 3.41 -20.77 11.90
C GLY A 243 3.72 -22.03 11.11
N ARG A 244 4.16 -21.82 9.87
CA ARG A 244 5.17 -22.68 9.24
C ARG A 244 6.02 -21.86 8.29
N SER A 245 7.25 -21.63 8.70
CA SER A 245 8.40 -21.34 7.89
C SER A 245 8.56 -22.43 6.83
N ALA A 246 8.57 -22.06 5.57
CA ALA A 246 9.09 -22.90 4.51
C ALA A 246 10.15 -22.10 3.76
N SER A 247 11.40 -22.38 4.10
CA SER A 247 12.56 -22.03 3.29
C SER A 247 12.51 -22.86 2.00
N GLY A 248 12.39 -22.21 0.88
CA GLY A 248 12.46 -22.80 -0.45
C GLY A 248 12.95 -21.77 -1.44
N THR A 249 14.26 -21.81 -1.70
CA THR A 249 14.93 -21.06 -2.76
C THR A 249 14.46 -21.55 -4.12
N ALA A 250 13.61 -20.79 -4.78
CA ALA A 250 13.44 -20.82 -6.23
C ALA A 250 13.23 -19.38 -6.69
N ALA A 251 14.25 -18.85 -7.36
CA ALA A 251 14.14 -17.58 -8.08
C ALA A 251 13.22 -17.79 -9.29
N ALA A 252 11.91 -17.85 -9.04
CA ALA A 252 10.91 -17.63 -10.06
C ALA A 252 10.96 -16.15 -10.40
N ALA A 253 11.32 -15.83 -11.64
CA ALA A 253 11.20 -14.48 -12.18
C ALA A 253 9.76 -14.01 -11.93
N ALA A 254 9.60 -13.11 -10.97
CA ALA A 254 8.30 -12.62 -10.56
C ALA A 254 7.68 -11.93 -11.79
N ALA A 255 6.52 -12.44 -12.21
CA ALA A 255 5.64 -11.68 -13.07
C ALA A 255 5.41 -10.30 -12.43
N PRO A 256 5.32 -9.21 -13.20
CA PRO A 256 5.02 -7.91 -12.66
C PRO A 256 3.72 -8.05 -11.88
N ARG A 257 3.82 -7.88 -10.58
CA ARG A 257 2.63 -7.84 -9.73
C ARG A 257 1.94 -6.54 -10.06
N GLY A 258 0.68 -6.61 -10.47
CA GLY A 258 -0.15 -5.43 -10.58
C GLY A 258 -0.01 -4.56 -9.34
N PRO A 259 -0.36 -3.27 -9.40
CA PRO A 259 -0.11 -2.30 -8.34
C PRO A 259 -0.53 -2.88 -7.00
N GLY A 260 0.47 -3.09 -6.13
CA GLY A 260 0.29 -3.76 -4.85
C GLY A 260 -0.81 -3.07 -4.05
N TYR A 261 -1.86 -3.82 -3.75
CA TYR A 261 -2.94 -3.34 -2.91
C TYR A 261 -2.42 -3.23 -1.47
N GLN A 262 -2.07 -2.05 -1.04
CA GLN A 262 -1.77 -1.79 0.37
C GLN A 262 -3.03 -1.31 1.09
N ALA A 263 -3.34 -1.93 2.21
CA ALA A 263 -4.56 -1.77 3.00
C ALA A 263 -4.71 -0.40 3.72
N THR A 264 -4.12 0.66 3.18
CA THR A 264 -4.05 1.98 3.82
C THR A 264 -5.13 2.97 3.37
N ILE A 265 -5.98 2.59 2.41
CA ILE A 265 -7.07 3.42 1.94
C ILE A 265 -8.37 2.75 2.35
N SER A 266 -9.18 3.42 3.18
CA SER A 266 -10.46 2.91 3.66
C SER A 266 -11.57 3.08 2.62
N GLU A 267 -12.64 2.30 2.78
CA GLU A 267 -13.89 2.52 2.06
C GLU A 267 -14.37 3.96 2.22
N GLY A 268 -14.93 4.53 1.17
CA GLY A 268 -15.41 5.92 1.17
C GLY A 268 -14.32 6.96 0.99
N SER A 269 -13.05 6.57 0.71
CA SER A 269 -11.97 7.51 0.45
C SER A 269 -12.17 8.23 -0.88
N THR A 270 -11.92 9.53 -0.90
CA THR A 270 -11.86 10.36 -2.12
C THR A 270 -10.40 10.54 -2.58
N PRO A 271 -10.16 10.92 -3.85
CA PRO A 271 -8.82 11.26 -4.33
C PRO A 271 -8.11 12.32 -3.47
N LEU A 272 -8.85 13.34 -2.99
CA LEU A 272 -8.31 14.38 -2.10
C LEU A 272 -7.84 13.79 -0.76
N LEU A 273 -8.64 12.92 -0.14
CA LEU A 273 -8.24 12.26 1.11
C LEU A 273 -7.03 11.36 0.88
N VAL A 274 -7.02 10.58 -0.21
CA VAL A 274 -5.89 9.70 -0.57
C VAL A 274 -4.60 10.50 -0.75
N ALA A 275 -4.63 11.59 -1.53
CA ALA A 275 -3.48 12.47 -1.73
C ALA A 275 -2.98 13.07 -0.41
N THR A 276 -3.91 13.50 0.46
CA THR A 276 -3.59 14.04 1.79
C THR A 276 -2.92 13.00 2.69
N MET A 277 -3.48 11.79 2.76
CA MET A 277 -2.95 10.70 3.59
C MET A 277 -1.56 10.24 3.13
N ARG A 278 -1.29 10.33 1.84
CA ARG A 278 0.02 9.97 1.26
C ARG A 278 1.03 11.13 1.28
N GLY A 279 0.62 12.31 1.79
CA GLY A 279 1.50 13.48 1.88
C GLY A 279 1.76 14.18 0.54
N HIS A 280 0.98 13.89 -0.49
CA HIS A 280 1.10 14.53 -1.81
C HIS A 280 0.45 15.91 -1.82
N VAL A 281 1.00 16.83 -1.01
CA VAL A 281 0.44 18.18 -0.83
C VAL A 281 0.25 18.94 -2.14
N PRO A 282 1.19 18.95 -3.10
CA PRO A 282 0.95 19.64 -4.39
C PRO A 282 -0.27 19.09 -5.14
N LEU A 283 -0.51 17.78 -5.09
CA LEU A 283 -1.69 17.18 -5.70
C LEU A 283 -2.97 17.53 -4.91
N ALA A 284 -2.92 17.49 -3.58
CA ALA A 284 -4.08 17.86 -2.75
C ALA A 284 -4.50 19.32 -3.01
N LEU A 285 -3.55 20.24 -3.13
CA LEU A 285 -3.81 21.64 -3.51
C LEU A 285 -4.43 21.74 -4.91
N PHE A 286 -3.86 21.03 -5.89
CA PHE A 286 -4.42 20.98 -7.24
C PHE A 286 -5.87 20.45 -7.24
N LEU A 287 -6.17 19.39 -6.50
CA LEU A 287 -7.53 18.84 -6.40
C LEU A 287 -8.51 19.86 -5.79
N LEU A 288 -8.11 20.61 -4.76
CA LEU A 288 -8.90 21.69 -4.17
C LEU A 288 -9.19 22.81 -5.20
N GLU A 289 -8.19 23.24 -5.95
CA GLU A 289 -8.34 24.23 -7.04
C GLU A 289 -9.30 23.74 -8.14
N GLN A 290 -9.36 22.42 -8.37
CA GLN A 290 -10.30 21.82 -9.33
C GLN A 290 -11.70 21.57 -8.72
N GLY A 291 -11.96 21.97 -7.47
CA GLY A 291 -13.27 21.89 -6.83
C GLY A 291 -13.54 20.59 -6.09
N ALA A 292 -12.49 19.89 -5.63
CA ALA A 292 -12.69 18.73 -4.73
C ALA A 292 -13.32 19.17 -3.41
N ASP A 293 -14.34 18.45 -2.97
CA ASP A 293 -15.02 18.69 -1.69
C ASP A 293 -14.15 18.24 -0.50
N PRO A 294 -13.70 19.17 0.37
CA PRO A 294 -12.87 18.84 1.51
C PRO A 294 -13.65 18.19 2.68
N ASN A 295 -14.99 18.10 2.59
CA ASN A 295 -15.85 17.68 3.68
C ASN A 295 -16.37 16.24 3.56
N VAL A 296 -16.00 15.52 2.51
CA VAL A 296 -16.39 14.11 2.37
C VAL A 296 -15.82 13.28 3.51
N ILE A 297 -16.69 12.64 4.31
CA ILE A 297 -16.33 11.93 5.55
C ILE A 297 -16.66 10.43 5.51
N ASP A 298 -17.06 9.90 4.38
CA ASP A 298 -17.46 8.48 4.24
C ASP A 298 -16.37 7.49 4.69
N ALA A 299 -15.10 7.87 4.56
CA ALA A 299 -13.97 7.11 5.08
C ALA A 299 -13.83 7.17 6.62
N GLY A 300 -14.65 7.97 7.29
CA GLY A 300 -14.64 8.19 8.74
C GLY A 300 -13.87 9.41 9.20
N LEU A 301 -13.15 10.06 8.29
CA LEU A 301 -12.38 11.30 8.56
C LEU A 301 -12.31 12.14 7.28
N THR A 302 -12.11 13.44 7.44
CA THR A 302 -11.86 14.37 6.32
C THR A 302 -10.37 14.61 6.12
N PRO A 303 -9.95 15.17 4.96
CA PRO A 303 -8.58 15.62 4.75
C PRO A 303 -8.07 16.56 5.86
N LEU A 304 -8.95 17.43 6.39
CA LEU A 304 -8.58 18.35 7.48
C LEU A 304 -8.24 17.63 8.78
N HIS A 305 -8.96 16.56 9.14
CA HIS A 305 -8.60 15.71 10.28
C HIS A 305 -7.18 15.16 10.10
N TRP A 306 -6.90 14.57 8.93
CA TRP A 306 -5.59 13.99 8.69
C TRP A 306 -4.48 15.04 8.73
N ALA A 307 -4.68 16.18 8.08
CA ALA A 307 -3.69 17.25 8.03
C ALA A 307 -3.48 17.96 9.37
N SER A 308 -4.47 17.97 10.28
CA SER A 308 -4.35 18.62 11.60
C SER A 308 -3.64 17.75 12.63
N GLY A 309 -3.72 16.42 12.52
CA GLY A 309 -3.12 15.49 13.46
C GLY A 309 -1.63 15.23 13.22
N THR A 310 -1.00 14.56 14.18
CA THR A 310 0.29 13.88 14.02
C THR A 310 0.00 12.38 14.08
N TRP A 311 0.16 11.72 12.96
CA TRP A 311 -0.01 10.28 12.85
C TRP A 311 1.38 9.67 13.03
N GLU A 312 1.68 9.27 14.26
CA GLU A 312 2.90 8.54 14.55
C GLU A 312 2.80 7.23 13.77
N GLY A 313 3.72 7.04 12.84
CA GLY A 313 3.81 5.79 12.09
C GLY A 313 3.93 4.68 13.11
N GLY A 314 2.93 3.81 13.18
CA GLY A 314 3.02 2.62 14.00
C GLY A 314 4.38 2.01 13.74
N VAL A 315 5.07 1.63 14.79
CA VAL A 315 6.38 0.98 14.77
C VAL A 315 6.43 0.11 13.54
N ALA A 316 7.36 0.39 12.64
CA ALA A 316 7.59 -0.44 11.48
C ALA A 316 7.75 -1.87 11.99
N ASN A 317 6.67 -2.66 11.96
CA ASN A 317 6.72 -4.01 12.45
C ASN A 317 7.31 -4.85 11.34
N PRO A 318 8.61 -5.19 11.40
CA PRO A 318 9.28 -5.97 10.36
C PRO A 318 8.65 -7.36 10.20
N VAL A 319 7.84 -7.81 11.16
CA VAL A 319 7.16 -9.11 11.14
C VAL A 319 5.99 -9.13 10.14
N TYR A 320 5.35 -7.98 9.85
CA TYR A 320 4.19 -7.92 8.97
C TYR A 320 4.45 -7.30 7.60
N GLY A 321 5.72 -6.99 7.26
CA GLY A 321 6.09 -6.53 5.92
C GLY A 321 5.53 -5.15 5.52
N PHE A 322 5.07 -4.35 6.46
CA PHE A 322 4.65 -2.97 6.21
C PHE A 322 5.88 -2.07 6.19
N SER A 323 6.41 -1.84 5.02
CA SER A 323 7.67 -1.09 4.82
C SER A 323 7.49 0.39 4.51
N GLU A 324 6.25 0.93 4.56
CA GLU A 324 6.06 2.36 4.38
C GLU A 324 5.38 2.97 5.60
N PRO A 325 6.06 3.91 6.28
CA PRO A 325 5.42 4.68 7.33
C PRO A 325 4.26 5.48 6.72
N MET A 326 3.05 5.33 7.26
CA MET A 326 2.01 6.33 7.09
C MET A 326 2.42 7.57 7.90
N SER A 327 3.56 8.12 7.55
CA SER A 327 4.01 9.39 8.09
C SER A 327 3.16 10.44 7.41
N GLY A 328 2.26 11.07 8.13
CA GLY A 328 1.51 12.22 7.65
C GLY A 328 2.36 13.19 6.80
N ILE A 329 1.98 14.41 6.67
CA ILE A 329 2.70 15.39 5.87
C ILE A 329 4.01 15.77 6.60
N PRO A 330 5.19 15.30 6.15
CA PRO A 330 6.44 15.45 6.92
C PRO A 330 6.96 16.89 6.94
N ASN A 331 6.64 17.67 5.90
CA ASN A 331 7.06 19.07 5.80
C ASN A 331 6.03 19.98 6.47
N ARG A 332 6.43 20.64 7.57
CA ARG A 332 5.56 21.51 8.34
C ARG A 332 4.98 22.66 7.51
N GLN A 333 5.76 23.31 6.64
CA GLN A 333 5.26 24.40 5.80
C GLN A 333 4.19 23.90 4.82
N GLN A 334 4.40 22.73 4.21
CA GLN A 334 3.41 22.10 3.35
C GLN A 334 2.16 21.70 4.13
N LYS A 335 2.30 21.21 5.36
CA LYS A 335 1.18 20.89 6.24
C LYS A 335 0.31 22.12 6.52
N ILE A 336 0.91 23.24 6.93
CA ILE A 336 0.21 24.51 7.16
C ILE A 336 -0.43 25.03 5.88
N ALA A 337 0.29 25.01 4.74
CA ALA A 337 -0.24 25.43 3.46
C ALA A 337 -1.47 24.60 3.04
N LEU A 338 -1.44 23.30 3.23
CA LEU A 338 -2.59 22.43 2.93
C LEU A 338 -3.77 22.72 3.84
N VAL A 339 -3.57 22.85 5.15
CA VAL A 339 -4.65 23.18 6.10
C VAL A 339 -5.26 24.54 5.79
N THR A 340 -4.44 25.55 5.49
CA THR A 340 -4.91 26.87 5.08
C THR A 340 -5.76 26.78 3.81
N SER A 341 -5.31 26.01 2.81
CA SER A 341 -6.05 25.82 1.56
C SER A 341 -7.36 25.03 1.80
N LEU A 342 -7.34 23.96 2.61
CA LEU A 342 -8.56 23.22 2.95
C LEU A 342 -9.60 24.12 3.58
N LEU A 343 -9.21 24.96 4.55
CA LEU A 343 -10.10 25.92 5.21
C LEU A 343 -10.61 27.00 4.24
N ALA A 344 -9.75 27.52 3.37
CA ALA A 344 -10.14 28.48 2.34
C ALA A 344 -11.15 27.91 1.33
N HIS A 345 -11.11 26.59 1.07
CA HIS A 345 -12.07 25.88 0.24
C HIS A 345 -13.28 25.32 1.04
N GLY A 346 -13.51 25.81 2.24
CA GLY A 346 -14.71 25.49 3.04
C GLY A 346 -14.65 24.19 3.81
N ALA A 347 -13.46 23.67 4.13
CA ALA A 347 -13.34 22.54 5.06
C ALA A 347 -13.93 22.91 6.43
N ASN A 348 -14.78 22.07 6.97
CA ASN A 348 -15.43 22.27 8.27
C ASN A 348 -14.45 21.96 9.42
N PRO A 349 -13.98 22.98 10.19
CA PRO A 349 -13.06 22.76 11.29
C PRO A 349 -13.70 22.02 12.49
N ASN A 350 -15.03 21.88 12.48
CA ASN A 350 -15.81 21.19 13.51
C ASN A 350 -16.33 19.82 13.06
N ALA A 351 -15.91 19.32 11.90
CA ALA A 351 -16.26 17.97 11.46
C ALA A 351 -15.84 16.94 12.52
N ARG A 352 -16.65 15.90 12.72
CA ARG A 352 -16.40 14.88 13.75
C ARG A 352 -16.03 13.56 13.09
N MET A 353 -14.92 12.97 13.49
CA MET A 353 -14.54 11.63 13.04
C MET A 353 -15.60 10.60 13.42
N THR A 354 -15.89 9.66 12.51
CA THR A 354 -16.83 8.56 12.75
C THR A 354 -16.14 7.21 12.88
N LYS A 355 -14.93 7.08 12.35
CA LYS A 355 -14.12 5.86 12.40
C LYS A 355 -12.67 6.21 12.67
N ARG A 356 -11.93 5.26 13.24
CA ARG A 356 -10.47 5.36 13.35
C ARG A 356 -9.82 5.32 11.97
N PRO A 357 -8.68 6.03 11.78
CA PRO A 357 -7.91 5.91 10.56
C PRO A 357 -7.46 4.46 10.31
N PRO A 358 -7.38 4.01 9.05
CA PRO A 358 -6.87 2.70 8.71
C PRO A 358 -5.38 2.58 9.14
N GLY A 359 -4.97 1.39 9.58
CA GLY A 359 -3.60 1.13 10.04
C GLY A 359 -3.39 1.29 11.55
N PHE A 360 -4.31 1.92 12.28
CA PHE A 360 -4.27 2.04 13.75
C PHE A 360 -5.05 0.93 14.46
N GLN A 361 -5.46 -0.11 13.75
CA GLN A 361 -6.13 -1.28 14.32
C GLN A 361 -5.07 -2.27 14.82
N GLY A 362 -4.89 -2.36 16.15
CA GLY A 362 -4.24 -3.54 16.74
C GLY A 362 -3.00 -3.33 17.59
N LEU A 363 -2.49 -2.13 17.75
CA LEU A 363 -1.54 -1.84 18.83
C LEU A 363 -2.34 -1.18 19.96
N GLY A 364 -2.65 -1.97 20.99
CA GLY A 364 -3.50 -1.57 22.10
C GLY A 364 -2.98 -0.30 22.75
N GLY A 365 -3.71 0.77 22.63
CA GLY A 365 -3.48 1.98 23.39
C GLY A 365 -3.48 3.25 22.54
N GLY A 366 -4.22 4.21 22.97
CA GLY A 366 -4.03 5.60 22.66
C GLY A 366 -5.08 6.28 21.80
N TYR A 367 -5.76 5.59 20.90
CA TYR A 367 -6.80 6.20 20.06
C TYR A 367 -8.18 5.52 20.20
N GLU A 368 -8.47 4.93 21.37
CA GLU A 368 -9.82 4.37 21.63
C GLU A 368 -10.90 5.44 21.54
N ASP A 369 -10.50 6.72 21.68
CA ASP A 369 -11.38 7.89 21.72
C ASP A 369 -11.47 8.65 20.38
N ALA A 370 -11.00 8.10 19.28
CA ALA A 370 -11.02 8.79 17.98
C ALA A 370 -12.43 9.15 17.45
N PRO A 371 -13.49 8.32 17.64
CA PRO A 371 -14.84 8.74 17.27
C PRO A 371 -15.26 10.01 17.98
N GLY A 372 -15.79 10.97 17.21
CA GLY A 372 -16.16 12.29 17.71
C GLY A 372 -15.02 13.31 17.77
N ALA A 373 -13.76 12.92 17.50
CA ALA A 373 -12.65 13.87 17.44
C ALA A 373 -12.86 14.87 16.30
N THR A 374 -12.50 16.15 16.57
CA THR A 374 -12.46 17.21 15.57
C THR A 374 -11.03 17.47 15.11
N PRO A 375 -10.80 18.16 13.97
CA PRO A 375 -9.47 18.60 13.59
C PRO A 375 -8.74 19.36 14.69
N PHE A 376 -9.47 20.18 15.47
CA PHE A 376 -8.91 20.92 16.60
C PHE A 376 -8.44 19.97 17.73
N LEU A 377 -9.23 18.97 18.10
CA LEU A 377 -8.81 17.97 19.10
C LEU A 377 -7.56 17.19 18.67
N LEU A 378 -7.43 16.90 17.37
CA LEU A 378 -6.24 16.24 16.82
C LEU A 378 -5.00 17.16 16.87
N ALA A 379 -5.18 18.47 16.63
CA ALA A 379 -4.12 19.46 16.78
C ALA A 379 -3.70 19.63 18.27
N CYS A 380 -4.67 19.60 19.20
CA CYS A 380 -4.39 19.56 20.64
C CYS A 380 -3.63 18.31 21.04
N ALA A 381 -4.06 17.15 20.55
CA ALA A 381 -3.35 15.91 20.76
C ALA A 381 -1.92 15.92 20.16
N ALA A 382 -1.64 16.74 19.18
CA ALA A 382 -0.30 16.95 18.60
C ALA A 382 0.51 18.04 19.31
N ASP A 383 -0.06 18.74 20.28
CA ASP A 383 0.49 19.93 20.96
C ASP A 383 0.99 21.00 19.96
N ASP A 384 0.30 21.08 18.82
CA ASP A 384 0.62 22.00 17.73
C ASP A 384 -0.15 23.32 17.90
N VAL A 385 0.39 24.23 18.74
CA VAL A 385 -0.23 25.52 19.07
C VAL A 385 -0.49 26.39 17.83
N GLU A 386 0.39 26.35 16.83
CA GLU A 386 0.18 27.12 15.58
C GLU A 386 -1.02 26.56 14.80
N MET A 387 -1.14 25.24 14.69
CA MET A 387 -2.29 24.58 14.09
C MET A 387 -3.57 24.87 14.88
N MET A 388 -3.51 24.80 16.22
CA MET A 388 -4.66 25.15 17.09
C MET A 388 -5.13 26.57 16.83
N ARG A 389 -4.22 27.56 16.74
CA ARG A 389 -4.55 28.96 16.44
C ARG A 389 -5.17 29.11 15.06
N LEU A 390 -4.62 28.44 14.05
CA LEU A 390 -5.14 28.45 12.67
C LEU A 390 -6.58 27.95 12.63
N LEU A 391 -6.86 26.82 13.29
CA LEU A 391 -8.20 26.22 13.33
C LEU A 391 -9.20 27.08 14.10
N VAL A 392 -8.81 27.65 15.24
CA VAL A 392 -9.68 28.59 16.01
C VAL A 392 -10.00 29.84 15.19
N THR A 393 -9.00 30.40 14.48
CA THR A 393 -9.23 31.54 13.59
C THR A 393 -10.22 31.19 12.47
N ALA A 394 -10.24 29.93 12.03
CA ALA A 394 -11.19 29.43 11.03
C ALA A 394 -12.55 28.98 11.62
N GLY A 395 -12.81 29.21 12.92
CA GLY A 395 -14.07 28.90 13.56
C GLY A 395 -14.18 27.53 14.20
N ALA A 396 -13.04 26.89 14.52
CA ALA A 396 -13.07 25.68 15.36
C ALA A 396 -13.60 26.00 16.76
N ASP A 397 -14.52 25.18 17.24
CA ASP A 397 -15.06 25.24 18.59
C ASP A 397 -14.18 24.42 19.56
N PRO A 398 -13.45 25.06 20.47
CA PRO A 398 -12.55 24.38 21.40
C PRO A 398 -13.28 23.59 22.51
N THR A 399 -14.61 23.75 22.62
CA THR A 399 -15.44 23.07 23.65
C THR A 399 -15.94 21.70 23.22
N LEU A 400 -15.82 21.35 21.92
CA LEU A 400 -16.23 20.05 21.41
C LEU A 400 -15.36 18.93 22.00
N VAL A 401 -16.02 17.84 22.37
CA VAL A 401 -15.39 16.67 22.99
C VAL A 401 -15.62 15.41 22.12
N THR A 402 -14.79 14.38 22.31
CA THR A 402 -15.00 13.07 21.70
C THR A 402 -16.25 12.37 22.27
N GLU A 403 -16.63 11.21 21.70
CA GLU A 403 -17.71 10.37 22.23
C GLU A 403 -17.41 9.89 23.66
N THR A 404 -16.15 9.73 24.02
CA THR A 404 -15.70 9.36 25.37
C THR A 404 -15.54 10.56 26.31
N LYS A 405 -15.94 11.77 25.86
CA LYS A 405 -15.82 13.04 26.57
C LYS A 405 -14.36 13.52 26.78
N THR A 406 -13.45 13.09 25.94
CA THR A 406 -12.08 13.65 25.95
C THR A 406 -12.12 15.12 25.50
N THR A 407 -11.68 16.03 26.36
CA THR A 407 -11.59 17.48 26.08
C THR A 407 -10.26 17.85 25.42
N ALA A 408 -10.18 19.08 24.88
CA ALA A 408 -8.95 19.62 24.31
C ALA A 408 -7.79 19.61 25.32
N VAL A 409 -8.06 19.99 26.59
CA VAL A 409 -7.05 19.99 27.67
C VAL A 409 -6.56 18.57 27.95
N MET A 410 -7.45 17.58 28.01
CA MET A 410 -7.05 16.18 28.21
C MET A 410 -6.20 15.66 27.05
N ALA A 411 -6.56 15.98 25.82
CA ALA A 411 -5.81 15.60 24.63
C ALA A 411 -4.40 16.17 24.64
N ALA A 412 -4.25 17.48 24.97
CA ALA A 412 -2.97 18.16 25.08
C ALA A 412 -2.15 17.73 26.32
N SER A 413 -2.80 17.16 27.33
CA SER A 413 -2.09 16.62 28.52
C SER A 413 -1.55 15.21 28.31
N GLY A 414 -1.59 14.67 27.10
CA GLY A 414 -1.05 13.34 26.77
C GLY A 414 -1.94 12.18 27.21
N LEU A 415 -3.21 12.43 27.57
CA LEU A 415 -4.16 11.36 27.85
C LEU A 415 -4.35 10.48 26.60
N ASN A 416 -4.35 9.16 26.78
CA ASN A 416 -4.49 8.16 25.71
C ASN A 416 -3.30 8.06 24.72
N ARG A 417 -2.10 8.52 25.08
CA ARG A 417 -0.87 8.38 24.29
C ARG A 417 0.08 7.33 24.85
N LEU A 418 0.75 6.61 23.98
CA LEU A 418 1.79 5.66 24.36
C LEU A 418 3.03 6.37 24.92
N ILE A 419 3.50 5.90 26.09
CA ILE A 419 4.73 6.39 26.71
C ILE A 419 5.92 5.94 25.83
N GLY A 420 6.79 6.90 25.48
CA GLY A 420 8.02 6.62 24.71
C GLY A 420 7.88 6.61 23.19
N GLU A 421 6.67 6.66 22.65
CA GLU A 421 6.44 6.68 21.19
C GLU A 421 6.20 8.09 20.63
N SER A 422 5.82 9.04 21.46
CA SER A 422 5.60 10.42 21.05
C SER A 422 6.81 11.31 21.32
N PRO A 423 7.29 12.04 20.30
CA PRO A 423 8.40 13.00 20.47
C PRO A 423 7.99 14.28 21.20
N ILE A 424 6.74 14.38 21.67
CA ILE A 424 6.22 15.58 22.32
C ILE A 424 6.85 15.77 23.69
N THR A 425 7.36 16.97 23.91
CA THR A 425 7.98 17.39 25.18
C THR A 425 6.97 18.02 26.13
N GLU A 426 7.28 18.02 27.43
CA GLU A 426 6.47 18.72 28.43
C GLU A 426 6.29 20.22 28.09
N ALA A 427 7.34 20.88 27.57
CA ALA A 427 7.27 22.27 27.18
C ALA A 427 6.22 22.54 26.07
N GLN A 428 6.08 21.63 25.11
CA GLN A 428 5.06 21.72 24.07
C GLN A 428 3.65 21.52 24.65
N ALA A 429 3.47 20.50 25.49
CA ALA A 429 2.21 20.23 26.16
C ALA A 429 1.80 21.41 27.10
N LEU A 430 2.76 21.96 27.82
CA LEU A 430 2.53 23.13 28.67
C LEU A 430 2.07 24.35 27.86
N ALA A 431 2.72 24.62 26.72
CA ALA A 431 2.33 25.71 25.83
C ALA A 431 0.91 25.49 25.23
N ALA A 432 0.59 24.27 24.85
CA ALA A 432 -0.72 23.91 24.31
C ALA A 432 -1.82 24.06 25.37
N VAL A 433 -1.61 23.51 26.58
CA VAL A 433 -2.58 23.61 27.67
C VAL A 433 -2.73 25.07 28.15
N THR A 434 -1.66 25.85 28.22
CA THR A 434 -1.74 27.27 28.52
C THR A 434 -2.60 28.03 27.53
N PHE A 435 -2.38 27.77 26.22
CA PHE A 435 -3.20 28.38 25.18
C PHE A 435 -4.70 27.97 25.28
N LEU A 436 -4.98 26.71 25.62
CA LEU A 436 -6.36 26.26 25.83
C LEU A 436 -7.03 26.94 27.02
N ILE A 437 -6.30 27.13 28.11
CA ILE A 437 -6.78 27.86 29.29
C ILE A 437 -7.06 29.34 28.95
N GLU A 438 -6.20 29.99 28.17
CA GLU A 438 -6.42 31.35 27.66
C GLU A 438 -7.70 31.44 26.80
N LEU A 439 -8.07 30.38 26.07
CA LEU A 439 -9.34 30.27 25.33
C LEU A 439 -10.54 29.98 26.25
N GLY A 440 -10.34 29.78 27.54
CA GLY A 440 -11.40 29.47 28.50
C GLY A 440 -11.73 27.98 28.62
N ALA A 441 -10.85 27.09 28.15
CA ALA A 441 -11.08 25.65 28.29
C ALA A 441 -11.02 25.19 29.74
N ASP A 442 -11.92 24.28 30.13
CA ASP A 442 -12.00 23.75 31.49
C ASP A 442 -11.02 22.59 31.72
N ALA A 443 -10.18 22.69 32.75
CA ALA A 443 -9.26 21.63 33.17
C ALA A 443 -9.93 20.56 34.07
N LYS A 444 -11.18 20.78 34.52
CA LYS A 444 -11.88 19.94 35.53
C LYS A 444 -12.59 18.73 34.93
N GLY A 445 -12.74 18.68 33.61
CA GLY A 445 -13.47 17.62 32.92
C GLY A 445 -12.88 16.23 33.19
N ALA A 446 -13.72 15.19 33.00
CA ALA A 446 -13.30 13.80 33.04
C ALA A 446 -13.95 13.02 31.88
N THR A 447 -13.25 12.02 31.39
CA THR A 447 -13.75 11.10 30.35
C THR A 447 -14.88 10.22 30.91
N THR A 448 -15.55 9.47 30.02
CA THR A 448 -16.59 8.48 30.42
C THR A 448 -16.04 7.36 31.29
N ILE A 449 -14.72 7.16 31.33
CA ILE A 449 -14.06 6.20 32.22
C ILE A 449 -13.46 6.85 33.48
N GLY A 450 -13.71 8.14 33.74
CA GLY A 450 -13.31 8.84 34.94
C GLY A 450 -11.87 9.38 34.94
N GLU A 451 -11.15 9.30 33.83
CA GLU A 451 -9.81 9.89 33.69
C GLU A 451 -9.92 11.37 33.34
N ASN A 452 -9.12 12.22 34.00
CA ASN A 452 -8.97 13.65 33.71
C ASN A 452 -7.56 13.97 33.14
N ALA A 453 -7.27 15.24 32.90
CA ALA A 453 -5.99 15.68 32.32
C ALA A 453 -4.77 15.29 33.17
N LEU A 454 -4.92 15.17 34.49
CA LEU A 454 -3.83 14.78 35.40
C LEU A 454 -3.31 13.37 35.13
N PHE A 455 -4.15 12.44 34.66
CA PHE A 455 -3.70 11.09 34.30
C PHE A 455 -2.68 11.12 33.14
N GLY A 456 -2.91 11.92 32.11
CA GLY A 456 -1.98 12.06 31.01
C GLY A 456 -0.64 12.62 31.45
N ALA A 457 -0.66 13.74 32.18
CA ALA A 457 0.55 14.38 32.70
C ALA A 457 1.30 13.47 33.69
N ALA A 458 0.57 12.72 34.53
CA ALA A 458 1.17 11.78 35.50
C ALA A 458 1.87 10.61 34.81
N TYR A 459 1.23 9.97 33.81
CA TYR A 459 1.83 8.90 33.02
C TYR A 459 3.08 9.35 32.26
N ARG A 460 3.11 10.61 31.81
CA ARG A 460 4.21 11.16 31.02
C ARG A 460 5.36 11.68 31.89
N GLY A 461 5.16 11.87 33.20
CA GLY A 461 6.13 12.50 34.07
C GLY A 461 6.26 14.02 33.89
N TRP A 462 5.20 14.67 33.42
CA TRP A 462 5.15 16.11 33.15
C TRP A 462 4.77 16.88 34.39
N ASN A 463 5.76 17.16 35.24
CA ASN A 463 5.57 17.68 36.60
C ASN A 463 5.09 19.12 36.61
N THR A 464 5.63 19.97 35.72
CA THR A 464 5.18 21.37 35.59
C THR A 464 3.75 21.47 35.12
N LEU A 465 3.37 20.56 34.20
CA LEU A 465 1.99 20.47 33.70
C LEU A 465 1.02 19.96 34.79
N LEU A 466 1.45 19.00 35.63
CA LEU A 466 0.66 18.58 36.80
C LEU A 466 0.33 19.75 37.71
N GLU A 467 1.33 20.58 38.08
CA GLU A 467 1.14 21.76 38.95
C GLU A 467 0.16 22.77 38.32
N LEU A 468 0.33 23.07 37.01
CA LEU A 468 -0.60 23.95 36.29
C LEU A 468 -2.05 23.40 36.30
N LEU A 469 -2.24 22.14 35.98
CA LEU A 469 -3.59 21.55 35.96
C LEU A 469 -4.26 21.55 37.33
N ILE A 470 -3.50 21.30 38.41
CA ILE A 470 -3.97 21.36 39.79
C ILE A 470 -4.34 22.80 40.15
N GLU A 471 -3.51 23.77 39.80
CA GLU A 471 -3.81 25.20 39.99
C GLU A 471 -5.11 25.63 39.33
N LYS A 472 -5.37 25.06 38.12
CA LYS A 472 -6.62 25.30 37.39
C LYS A 472 -7.80 24.47 37.88
N GLY A 473 -7.63 23.70 38.95
CA GLY A 473 -8.70 23.01 39.69
C GLY A 473 -9.03 21.60 39.15
N ALA A 474 -8.09 20.95 38.46
CA ALA A 474 -8.24 19.55 38.13
C ALA A 474 -8.31 18.69 39.40
N ASP A 475 -9.23 17.71 39.44
CA ASP A 475 -9.43 16.85 40.60
C ASP A 475 -8.27 15.87 40.79
N VAL A 476 -7.47 16.07 41.85
CA VAL A 476 -6.33 15.20 42.19
C VAL A 476 -6.75 13.82 42.69
N ASN A 477 -8.02 13.68 43.09
CA ASN A 477 -8.63 12.46 43.62
C ASN A 477 -9.59 11.79 42.62
N ALA A 478 -9.56 12.18 41.36
CA ALA A 478 -10.34 11.51 40.32
C ALA A 478 -10.02 10.00 40.28
N VAL A 479 -11.05 9.17 40.15
CA VAL A 479 -10.91 7.70 40.10
C VAL A 479 -11.43 7.18 38.77
N SER A 480 -10.55 6.49 38.04
CA SER A 480 -10.94 5.84 36.80
C SER A 480 -11.76 4.56 37.04
N LYS A 481 -12.46 4.06 35.99
CA LYS A 481 -13.11 2.76 36.05
C LYS A 481 -12.16 1.59 36.34
N ALA A 482 -10.87 1.74 36.02
CA ALA A 482 -9.84 0.79 36.39
C ALA A 482 -9.41 0.91 37.87
N ASN A 483 -10.10 1.77 38.63
CA ASN A 483 -9.80 2.05 40.05
C ASN A 483 -8.39 2.64 40.27
N ILE A 484 -7.89 3.39 39.27
CA ILE A 484 -6.62 4.12 39.31
C ILE A 484 -6.92 5.58 39.59
N THR A 485 -6.04 6.25 40.35
CA THR A 485 -6.03 7.70 40.59
C THR A 485 -4.81 8.34 39.87
N PRO A 486 -4.76 9.68 39.66
CA PRO A 486 -3.56 10.35 39.16
C PRO A 486 -2.31 10.03 39.97
N TRP A 487 -2.43 9.93 41.31
CA TRP A 487 -1.32 9.57 42.20
C TRP A 487 -0.84 8.11 41.92
N LEU A 488 -1.74 7.16 41.79
CA LEU A 488 -1.40 5.78 41.40
C LEU A 488 -0.74 5.73 40.02
N ALA A 489 -1.24 6.52 39.07
CA ALA A 489 -0.64 6.64 37.74
C ALA A 489 0.82 7.14 37.82
N ALA A 490 1.09 8.20 38.57
CA ALA A 490 2.45 8.69 38.81
C ALA A 490 3.32 7.67 39.58
N SER A 491 2.70 6.90 40.49
CA SER A 491 3.39 5.87 41.29
C SER A 491 3.71 4.59 40.52
N GLY A 492 3.40 4.55 39.22
CA GLY A 492 3.74 3.42 38.39
C GLY A 492 2.66 2.36 38.33
N TYR A 493 1.43 2.65 38.73
CA TYR A 493 0.30 1.74 38.57
C TYR A 493 -0.55 2.14 37.35
N GLY A 494 -0.67 1.25 36.39
CA GLY A 494 -1.50 1.43 35.21
C GLY A 494 -1.66 0.13 34.46
N ASP A 495 -2.83 -0.13 33.88
CA ASP A 495 -3.12 -1.33 33.12
C ASP A 495 -2.73 -1.22 31.64
N ARG A 496 -2.32 -0.04 31.21
CA ARG A 496 -1.97 0.26 29.83
C ARG A 496 -0.45 0.24 29.67
N LEU A 497 0.06 -0.81 29.00
CA LEU A 497 1.42 -0.87 28.46
C LEU A 497 2.57 -1.16 29.46
N GLY A 498 2.76 -2.37 29.81
CA GLY A 498 3.99 -3.12 30.15
C GLY A 498 5.27 -2.43 30.62
N GLY A 499 5.32 -1.12 30.76
CA GLY A 499 6.50 -0.35 31.14
C GLY A 499 6.11 0.94 31.81
N VAL A 500 5.80 0.87 33.10
CA VAL A 500 5.39 2.06 33.86
C VAL A 500 6.61 2.86 34.26
N LEU A 501 6.70 4.09 33.78
CA LEU A 501 7.67 5.06 34.33
C LEU A 501 7.18 5.52 35.71
N TYR A 502 7.89 5.10 36.75
CA TYR A 502 7.66 5.63 38.08
C TYR A 502 8.10 7.11 38.13
N ASN A 503 7.11 8.00 38.25
CA ASN A 503 7.34 9.43 38.43
C ASN A 503 7.23 9.80 39.89
N LYS A 504 8.34 9.63 40.64
CA LYS A 504 8.40 9.91 42.06
C LYS A 504 8.01 11.36 42.37
N GLU A 505 8.57 12.31 41.64
CA GLU A 505 8.32 13.75 41.86
C GLU A 505 6.86 14.12 41.60
N GLY A 506 6.26 13.60 40.51
CA GLY A 506 4.83 13.80 40.24
C GLY A 506 3.92 13.20 41.32
N ALA A 507 4.27 12.03 41.86
CA ALA A 507 3.55 11.46 42.98
C ALA A 507 3.65 12.33 44.25
N GLU A 508 4.82 12.92 44.55
CA GLU A 508 5.03 13.84 45.67
C GLU A 508 4.27 15.17 45.46
N ILE A 509 4.21 15.68 44.20
CA ILE A 509 3.41 16.86 43.86
C ILE A 509 1.93 16.60 44.17
N LEU A 510 1.39 15.49 43.69
CA LEU A 510 -0.02 15.13 43.88
C LEU A 510 -0.35 14.98 45.39
N LEU A 511 0.54 14.35 46.19
CA LEU A 511 0.36 14.26 47.66
C LEU A 511 0.35 15.61 48.33
N ARG A 512 1.26 16.52 47.96
CA ARG A 512 1.30 17.90 48.49
C ARG A 512 0.01 18.67 48.24
N HIS A 513 -0.68 18.33 47.12
CA HIS A 513 -1.94 18.96 46.73
C HIS A 513 -3.18 18.16 47.17
N GLY A 514 -3.04 17.19 48.07
CA GLY A 514 -4.15 16.53 48.73
C GLY A 514 -4.65 15.26 48.06
N ALA A 515 -3.82 14.63 47.24
CA ALA A 515 -4.14 13.28 46.73
C ALA A 515 -4.19 12.28 47.90
N ASP A 516 -5.27 11.51 48.02
CA ASP A 516 -5.42 10.46 49.02
C ASP A 516 -4.80 9.14 48.51
N PRO A 517 -3.68 8.67 49.08
CA PRO A 517 -3.02 7.43 48.66
C PRO A 517 -3.83 6.17 49.02
N LYS A 518 -4.96 6.30 49.75
CA LYS A 518 -5.85 5.20 50.07
C LYS A 518 -6.96 5.03 49.01
N LEU A 519 -7.15 6.05 48.17
CA LEU A 519 -8.10 5.96 47.05
C LEU A 519 -7.55 5.09 45.93
N GLY A 520 -8.43 4.32 45.35
CA GLY A 520 -8.09 3.38 44.33
C GLY A 520 -7.45 2.10 44.89
N LYS A 521 -7.44 1.07 44.06
CA LYS A 521 -6.73 -0.19 44.32
C LYS A 521 -6.11 -0.63 42.99
N PRO A 522 -4.78 -0.58 42.90
CA PRO A 522 -4.16 -1.00 41.63
C PRO A 522 -4.51 -2.47 41.37
N CYS A 523 -4.95 -2.77 40.16
CA CYS A 523 -5.04 -4.14 39.71
C CYS A 523 -3.63 -4.72 39.66
N GLN A 524 -3.38 -5.78 40.43
CA GLN A 524 -2.12 -6.52 40.29
C GLN A 524 -2.08 -7.15 38.90
N ALA A 525 -0.94 -7.09 38.24
CA ALA A 525 -0.69 -7.44 36.83
C ALA A 525 -1.07 -8.88 36.42
N GLN A 526 -1.64 -9.69 37.32
CA GLN A 526 -2.03 -11.09 37.07
C GLN A 526 -3.54 -11.37 37.22
N VAL A 527 -4.33 -10.40 37.61
CA VAL A 527 -5.79 -10.57 37.71
C VAL A 527 -6.47 -9.60 36.73
N ARG A 528 -7.01 -10.11 35.64
CA ARG A 528 -7.88 -9.33 34.74
C ARG A 528 -9.00 -8.73 35.57
N CYS A 529 -9.02 -7.40 35.70
CA CYS A 529 -10.19 -6.72 36.22
C CYS A 529 -11.35 -6.97 35.23
N LYS A 530 -12.37 -7.71 35.68
CA LYS A 530 -13.62 -7.92 34.94
C LYS A 530 -14.52 -6.71 35.05
#